data_a785abef72fa9dff4a2e2cdd33185c08
#
_entry.id   a785abef72fa9dff4a2e2cdd33185c08
#
_cell.length_a   1.000
_cell.length_b   1.000
_cell.length_c   1.000
_cell.angle_alpha   90.00
_cell.angle_beta   90.00
_cell.angle_gamma   90.00
#
_symmetry.space_group_name_H-M   'P 1'
#
loop_
_entity.id
_entity.type
_entity.pdbx_description
1 polymer ?
#
loop_
_entity_poly.entity_id
_entity_poly.type
_entity_poly.pdbx_seq_one_letter_code
_entity_poly.pdbx_strand_id
1 'polypeptide(L)'
;MDGVNYDDEYSNSPDLSNPSLTNPSTAAAARLCYETKQAMPDKLVTVFDWGQMYGVATVDGVDAKEWIDIVVANYGSAAYPIGQMTKKQCSGISMEFNLGGGGSLSASKAQSMIDGGYGWFMGFAPSPAKYGSVFSRLQGGGEVLYGSNVAAPTIFYKKNDPTPYKYPDDL
;
A
#
# COMPACT_ATOMS: atom_id res chain seq x y z
N MET A 1 -1.47 -10.16 13.35
CA MET A 1 -0.97 -9.85 11.99
C MET A 1 -2.18 -9.84 11.08
N ASP A 2 -2.41 -8.71 10.35
CA ASP A 2 -3.62 -8.52 9.54
C ASP A 2 -3.45 -9.02 8.11
N GLY A 3 -2.20 -9.21 7.66
CA GLY A 3 -1.91 -9.71 6.33
C GLY A 3 -0.43 -9.68 5.97
N VAL A 4 -0.14 -9.88 4.70
CA VAL A 4 1.20 -9.83 4.10
C VAL A 4 1.19 -8.79 3.00
N ASN A 5 2.23 -7.95 2.96
CA ASN A 5 2.48 -7.03 1.85
C ASN A 5 3.70 -7.51 1.07
N TYR A 6 3.54 -7.67 -0.23
CA TYR A 6 4.62 -7.96 -1.16
C TYR A 6 5.05 -6.68 -1.86
N ASP A 7 6.35 -6.46 -1.86
CA ASP A 7 6.99 -5.33 -2.52
C ASP A 7 7.65 -5.84 -3.81
N ASP A 8 6.92 -5.72 -4.93
CA ASP A 8 7.38 -6.20 -6.23
C ASP A 8 7.84 -5.05 -7.12
N GLU A 9 9.11 -4.70 -6.99
CA GLU A 9 9.74 -3.67 -7.81
C GLU A 9 10.59 -4.24 -8.96
N TYR A 10 11.03 -5.48 -8.86
CA TYR A 10 12.12 -6.01 -9.69
C TYR A 10 11.82 -7.34 -10.38
N SER A 11 10.62 -7.87 -10.28
CA SER A 11 10.22 -9.08 -11.01
C SER A 11 10.53 -8.95 -12.50
N ASN A 12 11.06 -10.00 -13.09
CA ASN A 12 11.58 -10.07 -14.47
C ASN A 12 12.78 -9.17 -14.79
N SER A 13 13.29 -8.39 -13.85
CA SER A 13 14.46 -7.56 -14.07
C SER A 13 15.75 -8.32 -13.75
N PRO A 14 16.86 -8.04 -14.43
CA PRO A 14 18.15 -8.55 -14.00
C PRO A 14 18.51 -8.03 -12.61
N ASP A 15 19.05 -8.88 -11.75
CA ASP A 15 19.65 -8.40 -10.51
C ASP A 15 20.94 -7.64 -10.83
N LEU A 16 20.87 -6.31 -10.69
CA LEU A 16 22.01 -5.43 -10.98
C LEU A 16 23.09 -5.46 -9.88
N SER A 17 22.72 -5.90 -8.68
CA SER A 17 23.65 -5.96 -7.54
C SER A 17 24.41 -7.28 -7.46
N ASN A 18 23.82 -8.37 -8.00
CA ASN A 18 24.42 -9.68 -8.03
C ASN A 18 24.05 -10.45 -9.31
N PRO A 19 24.89 -10.36 -10.37
CA PRO A 19 24.61 -11.00 -11.67
C PRO A 19 24.47 -12.53 -11.62
N SER A 20 24.86 -13.17 -10.53
CA SER A 20 24.65 -14.62 -10.33
C SER A 20 23.28 -14.98 -9.82
N LEU A 21 22.48 -13.98 -9.44
CA LEU A 21 21.08 -14.13 -9.03
C LEU A 21 20.16 -13.64 -10.15
N THR A 22 19.06 -14.33 -10.33
CA THR A 22 17.96 -13.87 -11.16
C THR A 22 16.79 -13.49 -10.26
N ASN A 23 16.21 -12.32 -10.50
CA ASN A 23 14.98 -11.95 -9.83
C ASN A 23 13.85 -12.93 -10.20
N PRO A 24 12.90 -13.15 -9.29
CA PRO A 24 11.74 -13.98 -9.58
C PRO A 24 11.01 -13.48 -10.83
N SER A 25 10.41 -14.38 -11.58
CA SER A 25 9.49 -13.96 -12.63
C SER A 25 8.22 -13.38 -12.03
N THR A 26 7.55 -12.49 -12.76
CA THR A 26 6.23 -11.96 -12.37
C THR A 26 5.24 -13.11 -12.11
N ALA A 27 5.30 -14.20 -12.87
CA ALA A 27 4.48 -15.37 -12.63
C ALA A 27 4.79 -16.05 -11.28
N ALA A 28 6.05 -16.07 -10.86
CA ALA A 28 6.43 -16.60 -9.55
C ALA A 28 5.94 -15.69 -8.40
N ALA A 29 6.04 -14.37 -8.56
CA ALA A 29 5.51 -13.40 -7.60
C ALA A 29 3.99 -13.52 -7.46
N ALA A 30 3.27 -13.63 -8.58
CA ALA A 30 1.82 -13.85 -8.58
C ALA A 30 1.45 -15.19 -7.92
N ARG A 31 2.19 -16.25 -8.21
CA ARG A 31 2.03 -17.56 -7.57
C ARG A 31 2.20 -17.46 -6.05
N LEU A 32 3.20 -16.74 -5.57
CA LEU A 32 3.43 -16.55 -4.15
C LEU A 32 2.26 -15.83 -3.48
N CYS A 33 1.70 -14.77 -4.10
CA CYS A 33 0.52 -14.08 -3.60
C CYS A 33 -0.69 -15.05 -3.52
N TYR A 34 -0.92 -15.83 -4.57
CA TYR A 34 -1.99 -16.81 -4.63
C TYR A 34 -1.86 -17.87 -3.52
N GLU A 35 -0.70 -18.51 -3.38
CA GLU A 35 -0.46 -19.53 -2.37
C GLU A 35 -0.57 -18.97 -0.95
N THR A 36 -0.12 -17.72 -0.75
CA THR A 36 -0.29 -17.01 0.53
C THR A 36 -1.77 -16.82 0.86
N LYS A 37 -2.59 -16.42 -0.10
CA LYS A 37 -4.04 -16.27 0.11
C LYS A 37 -4.71 -17.60 0.39
N GLN A 38 -4.28 -18.68 -0.27
CA GLN A 38 -4.79 -20.03 0.01
C GLN A 38 -4.42 -20.49 1.43
N ALA A 39 -3.19 -20.22 1.87
CA ALA A 39 -2.74 -20.59 3.21
C ALA A 39 -3.37 -19.74 4.32
N MET A 40 -3.76 -18.50 4.01
CA MET A 40 -4.31 -17.54 4.97
C MET A 40 -5.53 -16.80 4.37
N PRO A 41 -6.66 -17.48 4.14
CA PRO A 41 -7.80 -16.92 3.39
C PRO A 41 -8.43 -15.69 4.07
N ASP A 42 -8.39 -15.62 5.39
CA ASP A 42 -8.95 -14.51 6.18
C ASP A 42 -8.00 -13.32 6.34
N LYS A 43 -6.78 -13.39 5.77
CA LYS A 43 -5.78 -12.34 5.89
C LYS A 43 -5.64 -11.57 4.59
N LEU A 44 -5.23 -10.31 4.72
CA LEU A 44 -4.98 -9.46 3.56
C LEU A 44 -3.70 -9.88 2.84
N VAL A 45 -3.79 -9.96 1.52
CA VAL A 45 -2.64 -10.03 0.62
C VAL A 45 -2.60 -8.72 -0.14
N THR A 46 -1.55 -7.93 0.07
CA THR A 46 -1.39 -6.65 -0.59
C THR A 46 -0.10 -6.63 -1.41
N VAL A 47 -0.09 -5.90 -2.51
CA VAL A 47 1.05 -5.82 -3.41
C VAL A 47 1.38 -4.36 -3.67
N PHE A 48 2.64 -3.98 -3.45
CA PHE A 48 3.21 -2.81 -4.07
C PHE A 48 3.68 -3.23 -5.47
N ASP A 49 3.04 -2.68 -6.48
CA ASP A 49 3.30 -3.06 -7.87
C ASP A 49 3.83 -1.88 -8.67
N TRP A 50 5.04 -2.01 -9.14
CA TRP A 50 5.67 -1.04 -10.03
C TRP A 50 5.37 -1.30 -11.51
N GLY A 51 4.29 -2.01 -11.80
CA GLY A 51 3.82 -2.31 -13.16
C GLY A 51 4.19 -3.71 -13.64
N GLN A 52 4.73 -4.56 -12.78
CA GLN A 52 5.17 -5.90 -13.16
C GLN A 52 4.02 -6.91 -13.18
N MET A 53 3.11 -6.84 -12.21
CA MET A 53 2.04 -7.82 -12.00
C MET A 53 0.87 -7.66 -12.97
N TYR A 54 0.73 -6.56 -13.68
CA TYR A 54 -0.42 -6.29 -14.55
C TYR A 54 -0.60 -7.32 -15.68
N GLY A 55 0.46 -8.02 -16.06
CA GLY A 55 0.40 -9.09 -17.05
C GLY A 55 -0.09 -10.44 -16.51
N VAL A 56 -0.30 -10.60 -15.20
CA VAL A 56 -0.65 -11.88 -14.58
C VAL A 56 -2.05 -11.77 -13.97
N ALA A 57 -3.06 -11.88 -14.81
CA ALA A 57 -4.46 -11.78 -14.40
C ALA A 57 -4.98 -13.04 -13.68
N THR A 58 -4.35 -14.20 -13.87
CA THR A 58 -4.82 -15.46 -13.29
C THR A 58 -3.67 -16.36 -12.86
N VAL A 59 -3.87 -17.11 -11.78
CA VAL A 59 -3.03 -18.23 -11.35
C VAL A 59 -3.93 -19.46 -11.23
N ASP A 60 -3.56 -20.56 -11.88
CA ASP A 60 -4.35 -21.81 -11.94
C ASP A 60 -5.82 -21.58 -12.35
N GLY A 61 -6.08 -20.60 -13.21
CA GLY A 61 -7.43 -20.24 -13.65
C GLY A 61 -8.22 -19.38 -12.65
N VAL A 62 -7.64 -19.04 -11.48
CA VAL A 62 -8.25 -18.17 -10.46
C VAL A 62 -7.81 -16.73 -10.70
N ASP A 63 -8.78 -15.83 -10.81
CA ASP A 63 -8.51 -14.41 -11.10
C ASP A 63 -7.85 -13.68 -9.94
N ALA A 64 -7.04 -12.66 -10.24
CA ALA A 64 -6.29 -11.87 -9.29
C ALA A 64 -7.15 -11.26 -8.18
N LYS A 65 -8.39 -10.90 -8.46
CA LYS A 65 -9.34 -10.36 -7.47
C LYS A 65 -9.61 -11.28 -6.28
N GLU A 66 -9.36 -12.60 -6.43
CA GLU A 66 -9.60 -13.60 -5.40
C GLU A 66 -8.37 -13.83 -4.50
N TRP A 67 -7.18 -13.36 -4.90
CA TRP A 67 -5.94 -13.61 -4.18
C TRP A 67 -5.08 -12.35 -3.96
N ILE A 68 -5.46 -11.20 -4.48
CA ILE A 68 -4.94 -9.88 -4.09
C ILE A 68 -6.10 -9.04 -3.55
N ASP A 69 -5.98 -8.59 -2.32
CA ASP A 69 -6.98 -7.73 -1.72
C ASP A 69 -6.76 -6.26 -2.07
N ILE A 70 -5.49 -5.82 -2.09
CA ILE A 70 -5.13 -4.42 -2.35
C ILE A 70 -3.87 -4.35 -3.22
N VAL A 71 -3.94 -3.53 -4.27
CA VAL A 71 -2.79 -3.13 -5.07
C VAL A 71 -2.46 -1.67 -4.80
N VAL A 72 -1.21 -1.38 -4.50
CA VAL A 72 -0.69 -0.02 -4.37
C VAL A 72 0.41 0.22 -5.40
N ALA A 73 0.46 1.42 -5.97
CA ALA A 73 1.40 1.78 -7.01
C ALA A 73 2.56 2.61 -6.47
N ASN A 74 3.53 2.88 -7.33
CA ASN A 74 4.65 3.77 -7.03
C ASN A 74 4.18 5.19 -6.65
N TYR A 75 5.03 5.90 -5.93
CA TYR A 75 4.74 7.21 -5.34
C TYR A 75 4.25 8.24 -6.37
N GLY A 76 3.18 8.92 -6.02
CA GLY A 76 2.52 9.90 -6.88
C GLY A 76 1.55 9.30 -7.90
N SER A 77 1.51 7.98 -8.04
CA SER A 77 0.67 7.27 -9.01
C SER A 77 -0.55 6.63 -8.36
N ALA A 78 -1.56 6.37 -9.17
CA ALA A 78 -2.65 5.47 -8.83
C ALA A 78 -2.35 4.06 -9.35
N ALA A 79 -2.78 3.05 -8.60
CA ALA A 79 -2.70 1.66 -9.03
C ALA A 79 -3.78 1.33 -10.08
N TYR A 80 -3.50 0.32 -10.88
CA TYR A 80 -4.45 -0.21 -11.87
C TYR A 80 -4.99 -1.56 -11.40
N PRO A 81 -6.25 -1.88 -11.72
CA PRO A 81 -6.79 -3.20 -11.48
C PRO A 81 -6.03 -4.29 -12.25
N ILE A 82 -5.79 -5.43 -11.61
CA ILE A 82 -5.22 -6.63 -12.23
C ILE A 82 -6.37 -7.61 -12.49
N GLY A 83 -6.45 -8.17 -13.68
CA GLY A 83 -7.52 -9.08 -14.05
C GLY A 83 -8.91 -8.45 -13.91
N GLN A 84 -9.79 -9.08 -13.14
CA GLN A 84 -11.14 -8.58 -12.86
C GLN A 84 -11.26 -7.77 -11.56
N MET A 85 -10.14 -7.38 -10.96
CA MET A 85 -10.14 -6.44 -9.83
C MET A 85 -10.87 -5.15 -10.19
N THR A 86 -11.32 -4.44 -9.18
CA THR A 86 -11.92 -3.11 -9.36
C THR A 86 -11.02 -2.04 -8.73
N LYS A 87 -11.25 -0.78 -9.07
CA LYS A 87 -10.54 0.34 -8.43
C LYS A 87 -10.74 0.41 -6.91
N LYS A 88 -11.79 -0.23 -6.37
CA LYS A 88 -11.97 -0.37 -4.92
C LYS A 88 -10.85 -1.16 -4.24
N GLN A 89 -10.14 -2.01 -4.98
CA GLN A 89 -8.98 -2.78 -4.52
C GLN A 89 -7.65 -2.07 -4.84
N CYS A 90 -7.68 -0.85 -5.35
CA CYS A 90 -6.50 -0.12 -5.80
C CYS A 90 -6.30 1.16 -4.99
N SER A 91 -5.02 1.55 -4.79
CA SER A 91 -4.69 2.87 -4.25
C SER A 91 -4.88 3.95 -5.33
N GLY A 92 -5.58 5.02 -4.98
CA GLY A 92 -5.71 6.20 -5.84
C GLY A 92 -4.50 7.15 -5.76
N ILE A 93 -3.67 7.00 -4.74
CA ILE A 93 -2.38 7.67 -4.56
C ILE A 93 -1.50 6.85 -3.64
N SER A 94 -0.20 6.92 -3.88
CA SER A 94 0.85 6.38 -2.99
C SER A 94 1.82 7.49 -2.62
N MET A 95 2.18 7.58 -1.34
CA MET A 95 3.04 8.63 -0.80
C MET A 95 4.17 8.03 0.01
N GLU A 96 5.35 8.63 -0.10
CA GLU A 96 6.50 8.32 0.74
C GLU A 96 6.74 9.49 1.70
N PHE A 97 6.74 9.23 3.00
CA PHE A 97 6.78 10.29 4.01
C PHE A 97 8.20 10.69 4.43
N ASN A 98 9.17 9.80 4.28
CA ASN A 98 10.53 10.07 4.72
C ASN A 98 11.29 10.98 3.74
N LEU A 99 11.20 10.71 2.43
CA LEU A 99 11.88 11.44 1.38
C LEU A 99 10.97 12.45 0.65
N GLY A 100 9.66 12.39 0.88
CA GLY A 100 8.70 13.34 0.33
C GLY A 100 8.10 12.93 -1.02
N GLY A 101 8.31 11.68 -1.46
CA GLY A 101 7.74 11.18 -2.71
C GLY A 101 6.21 11.19 -2.74
N GLY A 102 5.61 11.38 -3.92
CA GLY A 102 4.17 11.31 -4.14
C GLY A 102 3.33 12.52 -3.66
N GLY A 103 3.95 13.53 -3.07
CA GLY A 103 3.25 14.76 -2.64
C GLY A 103 2.34 14.57 -1.43
N SER A 104 1.17 15.20 -1.42
CA SER A 104 0.23 15.21 -0.29
C SER A 104 -1.13 14.68 -0.71
N LEU A 105 -1.85 14.07 0.22
CA LEU A 105 -3.26 13.74 0.08
C LEU A 105 -4.09 15.00 0.38
N SER A 106 -4.20 15.89 -0.60
CA SER A 106 -5.03 17.09 -0.50
C SER A 106 -6.51 16.75 -0.58
N ALA A 107 -7.37 17.67 -0.17
CA ALA A 107 -8.82 17.51 -0.29
C ALA A 107 -9.26 17.21 -1.75
N SER A 108 -8.66 17.92 -2.73
CA SER A 108 -8.98 17.68 -4.15
C SER A 108 -8.52 16.29 -4.63
N LYS A 109 -7.37 15.81 -4.19
CA LYS A 109 -6.92 14.45 -4.50
C LYS A 109 -7.80 13.38 -3.87
N ALA A 110 -8.18 13.57 -2.60
CA ALA A 110 -9.09 12.67 -1.91
C ALA A 110 -10.46 12.62 -2.61
N GLN A 111 -11.00 13.77 -3.01
CA GLN A 111 -12.23 13.81 -3.79
C GLN A 111 -12.10 13.09 -5.12
N SER A 112 -10.99 13.32 -5.84
CA SER A 112 -10.72 12.62 -7.11
C SER A 112 -10.60 11.10 -6.94
N MET A 113 -10.10 10.63 -5.80
CA MET A 113 -10.07 9.19 -5.49
C MET A 113 -11.48 8.64 -5.29
N ILE A 114 -12.33 9.36 -4.54
CA ILE A 114 -13.74 8.97 -4.34
C ILE A 114 -14.48 8.93 -5.68
N ASP A 115 -14.39 9.99 -6.45
CA ASP A 115 -15.04 10.10 -7.76
C ASP A 115 -14.53 9.05 -8.75
N GLY A 116 -13.25 8.71 -8.65
CA GLY A 116 -12.59 7.66 -9.42
C GLY A 116 -12.92 6.23 -8.99
N GLY A 117 -13.55 6.05 -7.84
CA GLY A 117 -13.91 4.73 -7.29
C GLY A 117 -12.75 3.98 -6.63
N TYR A 118 -11.67 4.66 -6.26
CA TYR A 118 -10.55 4.06 -5.55
C TYR A 118 -10.89 3.81 -4.08
N GLY A 119 -10.48 2.64 -3.56
CA GLY A 119 -10.78 2.26 -2.17
C GLY A 119 -9.68 2.58 -1.16
N TRP A 120 -8.46 2.88 -1.63
CA TRP A 120 -7.28 2.95 -0.78
C TRP A 120 -6.35 4.11 -1.15
N PHE A 121 -5.53 4.53 -0.18
CA PHE A 121 -4.30 5.26 -0.40
C PHE A 121 -3.15 4.58 0.37
N MET A 122 -1.93 4.77 -0.07
CA MET A 122 -0.76 4.20 0.59
C MET A 122 0.11 5.32 1.16
N GLY A 123 0.55 5.14 2.41
CA GLY A 123 1.57 5.95 3.05
C GLY A 123 2.73 5.09 3.52
N PHE A 124 3.91 5.30 2.96
CA PHE A 124 5.11 4.53 3.26
C PHE A 124 6.05 5.32 4.17
N ALA A 125 6.77 4.60 5.05
CA ALA A 125 7.80 5.11 5.94
C ALA A 125 7.40 6.34 6.79
N PRO A 126 6.25 6.33 7.50
CA PRO A 126 5.95 7.39 8.45
C PRO A 126 6.99 7.36 9.58
N SER A 127 7.67 8.48 9.80
CA SER A 127 8.68 8.60 10.85
C SER A 127 8.18 9.46 12.00
N PRO A 128 8.31 9.03 13.25
CA PRO A 128 7.98 9.86 14.41
C PRO A 128 8.69 11.21 14.42
N ALA A 129 9.92 11.25 13.92
CA ALA A 129 10.68 12.50 13.80
C ALA A 129 10.08 13.51 12.80
N LYS A 130 9.22 13.04 11.87
CA LYS A 130 8.59 13.84 10.83
C LYS A 130 7.06 13.92 10.98
N TYR A 131 6.53 13.64 12.15
CA TYR A 131 5.09 13.50 12.39
C TYR A 131 4.30 14.72 11.93
N GLY A 132 4.77 15.94 12.22
CA GLY A 132 4.11 17.16 11.77
C GLY A 132 4.01 17.25 10.23
N SER A 133 5.04 16.84 9.53
CA SER A 133 5.04 16.76 8.06
C SER A 133 4.10 15.67 7.54
N VAL A 134 4.10 14.51 8.15
CA VAL A 134 3.17 13.42 7.80
C VAL A 134 1.73 13.89 7.98
N PHE A 135 1.42 14.47 9.13
CA PHE A 135 0.09 14.99 9.43
C PHE A 135 -0.35 16.06 8.43
N SER A 136 0.48 17.06 8.16
CA SER A 136 0.13 18.15 7.22
C SER A 136 -0.10 17.63 5.79
N ARG A 137 0.55 16.54 5.41
CA ARG A 137 0.37 15.92 4.09
C ARG A 137 -0.91 15.08 3.99
N LEU A 138 -1.51 14.67 5.10
CA LEU A 138 -2.71 13.85 5.16
C LEU A 138 -3.98 14.63 5.53
N GLN A 139 -3.84 15.74 6.26
CA GLN A 139 -4.96 16.43 6.90
C GLN A 139 -6.09 16.77 5.93
N GLY A 140 -5.80 17.46 4.83
CA GLY A 140 -6.84 17.91 3.90
C GLY A 140 -7.61 16.76 3.25
N GLY A 141 -6.93 15.66 2.94
CA GLY A 141 -7.55 14.46 2.39
C GLY A 141 -8.29 13.66 3.45
N GLY A 142 -7.75 13.60 4.66
CA GLY A 142 -8.38 12.91 5.78
C GLY A 142 -9.77 13.48 6.10
N GLU A 143 -9.91 14.78 6.08
CA GLU A 143 -11.22 15.45 6.28
C GLU A 143 -12.25 15.04 5.23
N VAL A 144 -11.84 14.91 3.97
CA VAL A 144 -12.71 14.47 2.87
C VAL A 144 -13.08 12.99 3.00
N LEU A 145 -12.11 12.13 3.33
CA LEU A 145 -12.32 10.69 3.38
C LEU A 145 -13.11 10.23 4.61
N TYR A 146 -12.92 10.91 5.74
CA TYR A 146 -13.46 10.47 7.05
C TYR A 146 -14.47 11.43 7.67
N GLY A 147 -14.79 12.54 7.00
CA GLY A 147 -15.96 13.34 7.31
C GLY A 147 -15.85 14.32 8.46
N SER A 148 -14.70 14.80 8.83
CA SER A 148 -14.37 15.95 9.68
C SER A 148 -13.30 15.66 10.74
N ASN A 149 -12.52 16.70 11.06
CA ASN A 149 -11.62 16.79 12.22
C ASN A 149 -10.63 15.63 12.39
N VAL A 150 -9.80 15.40 11.37
CA VAL A 150 -8.55 14.66 11.59
C VAL A 150 -7.68 15.52 12.51
N ALA A 151 -7.77 15.26 13.80
CA ALA A 151 -7.00 15.99 14.79
C ALA A 151 -5.54 15.55 14.75
N ALA A 152 -4.61 16.50 14.88
CA ALA A 152 -3.23 16.18 15.10
C ALA A 152 -3.10 15.39 16.41
N PRO A 153 -2.32 14.30 16.45
CA PRO A 153 -2.08 13.62 17.72
C PRO A 153 -1.38 14.56 18.69
N THR A 154 -1.83 14.57 19.92
CA THR A 154 -1.27 15.40 21.00
C THR A 154 -0.06 14.75 21.67
N ILE A 155 0.15 13.47 21.43
CA ILE A 155 1.24 12.67 22.00
C ILE A 155 2.06 12.07 20.85
N PHE A 156 3.36 12.34 20.87
CA PHE A 156 4.32 11.82 19.89
C PHE A 156 5.24 10.84 20.60
N TYR A 157 5.19 9.59 20.21
CA TYR A 157 6.13 8.59 20.69
C TYR A 157 7.46 8.71 19.97
N LYS A 158 8.56 8.69 20.73
CA LYS A 158 9.90 8.65 20.18
C LYS A 158 10.32 7.20 19.93
N LYS A 159 11.17 6.97 18.93
CA LYS A 159 11.69 5.64 18.57
C LYS A 159 12.23 4.81 19.74
N ASN A 160 12.71 5.48 20.79
CA ASN A 160 13.31 4.86 21.97
C ASN A 160 12.45 5.05 23.22
N ASP A 161 11.16 5.29 23.07
CA ASP A 161 10.25 5.36 24.20
C ASP A 161 10.18 3.97 24.85
N PRO A 162 10.48 3.85 26.17
CA PRO A 162 10.52 2.53 26.83
C PRO A 162 9.13 1.89 26.97
N THR A 163 8.07 2.66 26.77
CA THR A 163 6.70 2.15 26.80
C THR A 163 6.20 1.94 25.37
N PRO A 164 6.03 0.69 24.93
CA PRO A 164 5.35 0.44 23.66
C PRO A 164 3.95 1.04 23.72
N TYR A 165 3.52 1.60 22.60
CA TYR A 165 2.15 2.07 22.45
C TYR A 165 1.19 0.91 22.74
N LYS A 166 0.31 1.13 23.72
CA LYS A 166 -0.83 0.25 23.96
C LYS A 166 -2.10 1.00 23.62
N TYR A 167 -2.96 0.37 22.86
CA TYR A 167 -4.33 0.88 22.70
C TYR A 167 -5.02 0.86 24.07
N PRO A 168 -5.95 1.78 24.35
CA PRO A 168 -6.70 1.77 25.61
C PRO A 168 -7.33 0.42 25.94
N ASP A 169 -7.69 -0.36 24.92
CA ASP A 169 -8.30 -1.69 25.05
C ASP A 169 -7.27 -2.80 25.32
N ASP A 170 -5.97 -2.50 25.28
CA ASP A 170 -4.87 -3.42 25.64
C ASP A 170 -4.47 -3.30 27.13
N LEU A 171 -5.12 -2.43 27.86
CA LEU A 171 -4.95 -2.19 29.29
C LEU A 171 -6.08 -2.86 30.08
#